data_fbe072181033a93f5a45793adcd7b50c
#
_entry.id   fbe072181033a93f5a45793adcd7b50c
#
_cell.length_a   1.000
_cell.length_b   1.000
_cell.length_c   1.000
_cell.angle_alpha   90.00
_cell.angle_beta   90.00
_cell.angle_gamma   90.00
#
_symmetry.space_group_name_H-M   'P 1'
#
loop_
_entity.id
_entity.type
_entity.pdbx_description
1 polymer ?
#
loop_
_entity_poly.entity_id
_entity_poly.type
_entity_poly.pdbx_seq_one_letter_code
_entity_poly.pdbx_strand_id
1 'polypeptide(L)'
;ACVYAAAGTADDLIDLICTHEQSGANVLYLRGRDVSKDMKPAMENRGYVVQSRIVYSALEVEEPAKDVLDRLARHDIDAVGFYSKRSAGIFVKWIKAYGLEGSLSATKALCISDAVLECVRVLPWQDCSVSKMPDGNAMRRLCLTALGCVAGGQWPPIVNKQYF
;
A
#
# COMPACT_ATOMS: atom_id res chain seq x y z
N ALA A 1 21.26 -18.61 12.49
CA ALA A 1 20.94 -17.62 11.44
C ALA A 1 20.34 -16.41 12.14
N CYS A 2 20.83 -15.21 11.81
CA CYS A 2 20.26 -13.96 12.32
C CYS A 2 19.31 -13.40 11.27
N VAL A 3 18.17 -12.84 11.72
CA VAL A 3 17.17 -12.16 10.87
C VAL A 3 17.07 -10.72 11.36
N TYR A 4 17.18 -9.79 10.43
CA TYR A 4 17.09 -8.36 10.69
C TYR A 4 15.95 -7.74 9.87
N ALA A 5 15.30 -6.71 10.39
CA ALA A 5 14.25 -5.98 9.72
C ALA A 5 14.60 -4.49 9.63
N ALA A 6 14.52 -3.93 8.43
CA ALA A 6 14.70 -2.50 8.21
C ALA A 6 13.43 -1.70 8.58
N ALA A 7 13.57 -0.38 8.74
CA ALA A 7 12.48 0.51 9.17
C ALA A 7 11.37 0.71 8.12
N GLY A 8 11.54 0.26 6.88
CA GLY A 8 10.46 0.18 5.89
C GLY A 8 10.79 0.71 4.49
N THR A 9 11.91 1.38 4.29
CA THR A 9 12.32 1.86 2.96
C THR A 9 13.46 1.03 2.36
N ALA A 10 13.70 1.16 1.05
CA ALA A 10 14.84 0.54 0.39
C ALA A 10 16.18 1.09 0.92
N ASP A 11 16.21 2.37 1.28
CA ASP A 11 17.41 3.00 1.85
C ASP A 11 17.73 2.44 3.24
N ASP A 12 16.71 2.29 4.10
CA ASP A 12 16.87 1.67 5.43
C ASP A 12 17.42 0.24 5.31
N LEU A 13 16.98 -0.51 4.28
CA LEU A 13 17.46 -1.87 4.05
C LEU A 13 18.91 -1.89 3.57
N ILE A 14 19.28 -0.95 2.69
CA ILE A 14 20.67 -0.81 2.25
C ILE A 14 21.58 -0.48 3.44
N ASP A 15 21.17 0.47 4.29
CA ASP A 15 21.95 0.90 5.45
C ASP A 15 22.05 -0.23 6.50
N LEU A 16 21.00 -1.02 6.67
CA LEU A 16 21.01 -2.20 7.53
C LEU A 16 22.02 -3.25 7.02
N ILE A 17 22.06 -3.53 5.72
CA ILE A 17 23.03 -4.45 5.12
C ILE A 17 24.45 -3.92 5.34
N CYS A 18 24.70 -2.64 5.10
CA CYS A 18 26.00 -2.01 5.29
C CYS A 18 26.49 -2.04 6.77
N THR A 19 25.55 -2.12 7.71
CA THR A 19 25.88 -2.22 9.15
C THR A 19 26.34 -3.64 9.53
N HIS A 20 25.79 -4.66 8.88
CA HIS A 20 26.01 -6.05 9.25
C HIS A 20 26.99 -6.80 8.35
N GLU A 21 27.20 -6.34 7.10
CA GLU A 21 28.03 -7.01 6.12
C GLU A 21 29.13 -6.08 5.60
N GLN A 22 30.31 -6.66 5.33
CA GLN A 22 31.44 -5.92 4.79
C GLN A 22 31.31 -5.73 3.26
N SER A 23 31.94 -4.68 2.74
CA SER A 23 32.09 -4.48 1.29
C SER A 23 32.77 -5.72 0.66
N GLY A 24 32.30 -6.13 -0.49
CA GLY A 24 32.70 -7.38 -1.16
C GLY A 24 31.79 -8.58 -0.86
N ALA A 25 30.87 -8.48 0.10
CA ALA A 25 29.91 -9.55 0.38
C ALA A 25 28.96 -9.82 -0.81
N ASN A 26 28.58 -11.09 -0.98
CA ASN A 26 27.61 -11.53 -1.98
C ASN A 26 26.20 -11.37 -1.42
N VAL A 27 25.36 -10.59 -2.10
CA VAL A 27 23.97 -10.32 -1.71
C VAL A 27 23.02 -10.89 -2.75
N LEU A 28 22.08 -11.74 -2.33
CA LEU A 28 20.96 -12.17 -3.15
C LEU A 28 19.74 -11.27 -2.89
N TYR A 29 19.41 -10.44 -3.87
CA TYR A 29 18.27 -9.52 -3.82
C TYR A 29 17.04 -10.15 -4.48
N LEU A 30 16.10 -10.64 -3.66
CA LEU A 30 14.81 -11.16 -4.11
C LEU A 30 13.80 -10.02 -4.16
N ARG A 31 13.21 -9.74 -5.32
CA ARG A 31 12.31 -8.60 -5.49
C ARG A 31 11.10 -8.89 -6.38
N GLY A 32 10.10 -8.03 -6.27
CA GLY A 32 9.04 -7.96 -7.27
C GLY A 32 9.55 -7.44 -8.61
N ARG A 33 8.78 -7.67 -9.69
CA ARG A 33 9.06 -7.08 -11.01
C ARG A 33 9.04 -5.56 -10.93
N ASP A 34 7.98 -5.01 -10.32
CA ASP A 34 7.77 -3.58 -10.18
C ASP A 34 8.21 -3.15 -8.77
N VAL A 35 9.29 -2.43 -8.70
CA VAL A 35 9.82 -1.86 -7.45
C VAL A 35 9.89 -0.34 -7.57
N SER A 36 9.58 0.36 -6.49
CA SER A 36 9.67 1.82 -6.44
C SER A 36 11.13 2.32 -6.54
N LYS A 37 12.06 1.51 -6.04
CA LYS A 37 13.50 1.75 -6.08
C LYS A 37 14.24 0.44 -6.24
N ASP A 38 15.10 0.34 -7.26
CA ASP A 38 16.00 -0.80 -7.41
C ASP A 38 17.24 -0.56 -6.52
N MET A 39 17.44 -1.45 -5.55
CA MET A 39 18.57 -1.34 -4.62
C MET A 39 19.89 -1.80 -5.23
N LYS A 40 19.86 -2.60 -6.33
CA LYS A 40 21.06 -3.21 -6.88
C LYS A 40 22.15 -2.19 -7.23
N PRO A 41 21.88 -1.10 -8.00
CA PRO A 41 22.92 -0.13 -8.33
C PRO A 41 23.53 0.56 -7.10
N ALA A 42 22.69 0.89 -6.11
CA ALA A 42 23.15 1.54 -4.89
C ALA A 42 24.04 0.65 -4.03
N MET A 43 23.78 -0.65 -4.03
CA MET A 43 24.59 -1.65 -3.32
C MET A 43 25.90 -1.91 -4.07
N GLU A 44 25.86 -2.05 -5.40
CA GLU A 44 27.06 -2.26 -6.22
C GLU A 44 28.02 -1.07 -6.11
N ASN A 45 27.52 0.17 -6.07
CA ASN A 45 28.31 1.37 -5.84
C ASN A 45 28.99 1.41 -4.45
N ARG A 46 28.47 0.64 -3.48
CA ARG A 46 29.07 0.46 -2.14
C ARG A 46 30.01 -0.77 -2.07
N GLY A 47 30.26 -1.40 -3.21
CA GLY A 47 31.21 -2.50 -3.35
C GLY A 47 30.66 -3.89 -3.08
N TYR A 48 29.34 -4.07 -3.00
CA TYR A 48 28.71 -5.40 -2.84
C TYR A 48 28.55 -6.12 -4.19
N VAL A 49 28.61 -7.44 -4.18
CA VAL A 49 28.30 -8.27 -5.35
C VAL A 49 26.82 -8.66 -5.29
N VAL A 50 25.98 -8.05 -6.14
CA VAL A 50 24.52 -8.19 -6.03
C VAL A 50 23.94 -9.06 -7.14
N GLN A 51 23.37 -10.21 -6.79
CA GLN A 51 22.52 -11.00 -7.67
C GLN A 51 21.04 -10.67 -7.42
N SER A 52 20.38 -10.09 -8.41
CA SER A 52 18.95 -9.79 -8.34
C SER A 52 18.12 -10.88 -9.02
N ARG A 53 17.00 -11.28 -8.39
CA ARG A 53 16.02 -12.21 -8.95
C ARG A 53 14.61 -11.68 -8.74
N ILE A 54 13.82 -11.64 -9.81
CA ILE A 54 12.39 -11.36 -9.74
C ILE A 54 11.70 -12.65 -9.28
N VAL A 55 11.00 -12.60 -8.16
CA VAL A 55 10.33 -13.77 -7.55
C VAL A 55 8.80 -13.65 -7.58
N TYR A 56 8.27 -12.45 -7.82
CA TYR A 56 6.84 -12.23 -8.06
C TYR A 56 6.61 -11.02 -8.98
N SER A 57 5.42 -10.97 -9.58
CA SER A 57 4.92 -9.77 -10.27
C SER A 57 3.50 -9.48 -9.79
N ALA A 58 3.22 -8.20 -9.50
CA ALA A 58 1.86 -7.77 -9.22
C ALA A 58 1.17 -7.46 -10.56
N LEU A 59 0.09 -8.18 -10.86
CA LEU A 59 -0.76 -7.86 -12.01
C LEU A 59 -1.77 -6.78 -11.60
N GLU A 60 -2.02 -5.84 -12.49
CA GLU A 60 -3.12 -4.90 -12.33
C GLU A 60 -4.43 -5.64 -12.58
N VAL A 61 -5.38 -5.51 -11.65
CA VAL A 61 -6.74 -6.00 -11.88
C VAL A 61 -7.41 -5.03 -12.84
N GLU A 62 -7.75 -5.49 -14.03
CA GLU A 62 -8.27 -4.65 -15.11
C GLU A 62 -9.68 -4.14 -14.77
N GLU A 63 -10.50 -4.99 -14.16
CA GLU A 63 -11.87 -4.66 -13.80
C GLU A 63 -12.14 -4.93 -12.31
N PRO A 64 -12.83 -4.01 -11.61
CA PRO A 64 -13.25 -4.26 -10.24
C PRO A 64 -14.35 -5.32 -10.20
N ALA A 65 -14.44 -6.06 -9.10
CA ALA A 65 -15.53 -7.00 -8.90
C ALA A 65 -16.89 -6.26 -8.90
N LYS A 66 -17.89 -6.84 -9.55
CA LYS A 66 -19.21 -6.22 -9.74
C LYS A 66 -19.87 -5.83 -8.41
N ASP A 67 -19.76 -6.66 -7.39
CA ASP A 67 -20.30 -6.38 -6.06
C ASP A 67 -19.68 -5.13 -5.40
N VAL A 68 -18.42 -4.82 -5.69
CA VAL A 68 -17.74 -3.59 -5.23
C VAL A 68 -18.35 -2.37 -5.92
N LEU A 69 -18.56 -2.44 -7.25
CA LEU A 69 -19.20 -1.37 -8.01
C LEU A 69 -20.64 -1.12 -7.52
N ASP A 70 -21.41 -2.19 -7.33
CA ASP A 70 -22.80 -2.12 -6.86
C ASP A 70 -22.88 -1.50 -5.45
N ARG A 71 -21.94 -1.81 -4.55
CA ARG A 71 -21.88 -1.22 -3.21
C ARG A 71 -21.48 0.24 -3.24
N LEU A 72 -20.51 0.62 -4.08
CA LEU A 72 -20.16 2.03 -4.29
C LEU A 72 -21.35 2.82 -4.81
N ALA A 73 -22.05 2.31 -5.83
CA ALA A 73 -23.21 2.96 -6.40
C ALA A 73 -24.36 3.18 -5.40
N ARG A 74 -24.49 2.28 -4.40
CA ARG A 74 -25.51 2.39 -3.33
C ARG A 74 -25.05 3.19 -2.11
N HIS A 75 -23.83 3.76 -2.12
CA HIS A 75 -23.20 4.41 -0.96
C HIS A 75 -23.05 3.48 0.27
N ASP A 76 -22.86 2.16 0.06
CA ASP A 76 -22.71 1.15 1.11
C ASP A 76 -21.24 0.99 1.58
N ILE A 77 -20.38 1.98 1.31
CA ILE A 77 -18.98 1.97 1.69
C ILE A 77 -18.63 3.24 2.47
N ASP A 78 -18.35 3.08 3.75
CA ASP A 78 -18.01 4.18 4.64
C ASP A 78 -16.58 4.71 4.43
N ALA A 79 -15.64 3.82 4.11
CA ALA A 79 -14.25 4.21 3.89
C ALA A 79 -13.51 3.27 2.93
N VAL A 80 -12.52 3.82 2.22
CA VAL A 80 -11.58 3.06 1.37
C VAL A 80 -10.15 3.30 1.86
N GLY A 81 -9.41 2.20 2.15
CA GLY A 81 -8.03 2.23 2.59
C GLY A 81 -7.04 2.04 1.44
N PHE A 82 -6.07 2.95 1.31
CA PHE A 82 -5.06 2.93 0.26
C PHE A 82 -3.66 2.74 0.84
N TYR A 83 -3.03 1.61 0.52
CA TYR A 83 -1.70 1.23 0.98
C TYR A 83 -0.58 1.51 -0.03
N SER A 84 -0.91 1.93 -1.25
CA SER A 84 0.08 2.25 -2.27
C SER A 84 -0.45 3.23 -3.32
N LYS A 85 0.46 4.00 -3.94
CA LYS A 85 0.13 4.85 -5.09
C LYS A 85 -0.47 4.05 -6.24
N ARG A 86 0.03 2.84 -6.49
CA ARG A 86 -0.45 1.97 -7.58
C ARG A 86 -1.92 1.62 -7.36
N SER A 87 -2.27 1.09 -6.19
CA SER A 87 -3.67 0.75 -5.86
C SER A 87 -4.59 1.97 -5.91
N ALA A 88 -4.12 3.11 -5.40
CA ALA A 88 -4.84 4.37 -5.48
C ALA A 88 -5.11 4.81 -6.92
N GLY A 89 -4.09 4.75 -7.78
CA GLY A 89 -4.21 5.10 -9.20
C GLY A 89 -5.18 4.18 -9.97
N ILE A 90 -5.14 2.86 -9.69
CA ILE A 90 -6.07 1.89 -10.28
C ILE A 90 -7.51 2.22 -9.86
N PHE A 91 -7.73 2.45 -8.57
CA PHE A 91 -9.06 2.82 -8.06
C PHE A 91 -9.60 4.11 -8.71
N VAL A 92 -8.76 5.15 -8.82
CA VAL A 92 -9.16 6.40 -9.49
C VAL A 92 -9.56 6.17 -10.95
N LYS A 93 -8.81 5.32 -11.68
CA LYS A 93 -9.17 4.94 -13.05
C LYS A 93 -10.53 4.26 -13.10
N TRP A 94 -10.81 3.30 -12.22
CA TRP A 94 -12.08 2.59 -12.16
C TRP A 94 -13.24 3.55 -11.88
N ILE A 95 -13.12 4.38 -10.84
CA ILE A 95 -14.19 5.33 -10.47
C ILE A 95 -14.55 6.24 -11.66
N LYS A 96 -13.55 6.75 -12.37
CA LYS A 96 -13.77 7.58 -13.56
C LYS A 96 -14.37 6.78 -14.73
N ALA A 97 -13.87 5.57 -14.97
CA ALA A 97 -14.33 4.73 -16.07
C ALA A 97 -15.81 4.30 -15.91
N TYR A 98 -16.25 4.11 -14.66
CA TYR A 98 -17.62 3.70 -14.35
C TYR A 98 -18.54 4.87 -13.96
N GLY A 99 -18.06 6.12 -13.98
CA GLY A 99 -18.86 7.31 -13.66
C GLY A 99 -19.36 7.33 -12.20
N LEU A 100 -18.56 6.78 -11.26
CA LEU A 100 -18.94 6.61 -9.85
C LEU A 100 -18.38 7.71 -8.94
N GLU A 101 -17.90 8.84 -9.50
CA GLU A 101 -17.31 9.92 -8.69
C GLU A 101 -18.29 10.44 -7.64
N GLY A 102 -19.56 10.64 -8.00
CA GLY A 102 -20.59 11.11 -7.08
C GLY A 102 -20.85 10.18 -5.90
N SER A 103 -20.60 8.88 -6.08
CA SER A 103 -20.80 7.87 -5.04
C SER A 103 -19.83 7.99 -3.86
N LEU A 104 -18.75 8.76 -4.02
CA LEU A 104 -17.71 8.92 -2.99
C LEU A 104 -17.99 10.07 -2.02
N SER A 105 -19.02 10.87 -2.26
CA SER A 105 -19.35 12.05 -1.43
C SER A 105 -19.70 11.72 0.02
N ALA A 106 -20.06 10.47 0.33
CA ALA A 106 -20.31 9.96 1.68
C ALA A 106 -19.19 8.99 2.17
N THR A 107 -18.16 8.77 1.37
CA THR A 107 -17.09 7.80 1.64
C THR A 107 -15.79 8.51 2.03
N LYS A 108 -15.06 7.99 3.02
CA LYS A 108 -13.76 8.53 3.46
C LYS A 108 -12.60 7.85 2.74
N ALA A 109 -11.57 8.61 2.35
CA ALA A 109 -10.30 8.07 1.86
C ALA A 109 -9.27 8.00 2.99
N LEU A 110 -8.73 6.82 3.26
CA LEU A 110 -7.73 6.59 4.30
C LEU A 110 -6.41 6.19 3.63
N CYS A 111 -5.39 7.04 3.72
CA CYS A 111 -4.15 6.91 2.97
C CYS A 111 -2.97 6.58 3.89
N ILE A 112 -2.09 5.68 3.47
CA ILE A 112 -0.90 5.30 4.24
C ILE A 112 0.17 6.42 4.25
N SER A 113 0.13 7.34 3.28
CA SER A 113 1.08 8.45 3.16
C SER A 113 0.50 9.59 2.34
N ASP A 114 1.10 10.80 2.46
CA ASP A 114 0.75 11.99 1.66
C ASP A 114 0.85 11.72 0.16
N ALA A 115 1.86 10.96 -0.25
CA ALA A 115 2.06 10.59 -1.66
C ALA A 115 0.93 9.73 -2.24
N VAL A 116 0.20 8.98 -1.40
CA VAL A 116 -1.01 8.23 -1.78
C VAL A 116 -2.22 9.15 -1.76
N LEU A 117 -2.32 10.06 -0.78
CA LEU A 117 -3.37 11.08 -0.73
C LEU A 117 -3.41 11.90 -2.02
N GLU A 118 -2.26 12.38 -2.51
CA GLU A 118 -2.17 13.16 -3.75
C GLU A 118 -2.77 12.42 -4.98
N CYS A 119 -2.73 11.09 -4.98
CA CYS A 119 -3.35 10.30 -6.05
C CYS A 119 -4.87 10.29 -5.98
N VAL A 120 -5.47 10.26 -4.78
CA VAL A 120 -6.91 10.05 -4.61
C VAL A 120 -7.69 11.35 -4.42
N ARG A 121 -7.05 12.45 -4.00
CA ARG A 121 -7.70 13.75 -3.74
C ARG A 121 -8.38 14.39 -4.94
N VAL A 122 -8.18 13.85 -6.12
CA VAL A 122 -8.84 14.27 -7.35
C VAL A 122 -10.31 13.83 -7.42
N LEU A 123 -10.75 12.98 -6.49
CA LEU A 123 -12.12 12.48 -6.38
C LEU A 123 -12.87 13.18 -5.22
N PRO A 124 -14.21 13.31 -5.30
CA PRO A 124 -15.00 14.04 -4.33
C PRO A 124 -15.33 13.22 -3.08
N TRP A 125 -14.33 12.92 -2.27
CA TRP A 125 -14.47 12.21 -1.00
C TRP A 125 -15.21 13.04 0.06
N GLN A 126 -15.89 12.38 0.99
CA GLN A 126 -16.42 13.03 2.20
C GLN A 126 -15.28 13.64 3.03
N ASP A 127 -14.21 12.89 3.20
CA ASP A 127 -12.99 13.28 3.92
C ASP A 127 -11.79 12.49 3.43
N CYS A 128 -10.59 13.06 3.58
CA CYS A 128 -9.34 12.39 3.25
C CYS A 128 -8.39 12.49 4.44
N SER A 129 -7.92 11.35 4.93
CA SER A 129 -7.03 11.29 6.08
C SER A 129 -5.78 10.47 5.79
N VAL A 130 -4.64 10.90 6.37
CA VAL A 130 -3.35 10.23 6.21
C VAL A 130 -2.92 9.60 7.53
N SER A 131 -2.34 8.42 7.44
CA SER A 131 -1.74 7.73 8.58
C SER A 131 -0.51 8.48 9.11
N LYS A 132 -0.36 8.54 10.43
CA LYS A 132 0.80 9.18 11.08
C LYS A 132 2.14 8.50 10.75
N MET A 133 2.10 7.20 10.46
CA MET A 133 3.26 6.40 10.08
C MET A 133 2.86 5.49 8.92
N PRO A 134 3.78 5.19 7.97
CA PRO A 134 3.46 4.36 6.81
C PRO A 134 3.51 2.86 7.15
N ASP A 135 2.78 2.46 8.20
CA ASP A 135 2.70 1.07 8.64
C ASP A 135 1.26 0.60 8.87
N GLY A 136 1.07 -0.72 8.92
CA GLY A 136 -0.24 -1.34 9.08
C GLY A 136 -0.92 -1.04 10.42
N ASN A 137 -0.16 -0.84 11.51
CA ASN A 137 -0.72 -0.52 12.82
C ASN A 137 -1.26 0.91 12.85
N ALA A 138 -0.56 1.84 12.23
CA ALA A 138 -1.00 3.22 12.13
C ALA A 138 -2.22 3.34 11.21
N MET A 139 -2.26 2.62 10.08
CA MET A 139 -3.45 2.53 9.22
C MET A 139 -4.64 1.92 9.95
N ARG A 140 -4.44 0.86 10.73
CA ARG A 140 -5.51 0.29 11.55
C ARG A 140 -6.07 1.31 12.54
N ARG A 141 -5.21 2.06 13.26
CA ARG A 141 -5.66 3.15 14.17
C ARG A 141 -6.44 4.22 13.42
N LEU A 142 -5.98 4.61 12.24
CA LEU A 142 -6.68 5.57 11.39
C LEU A 142 -8.08 5.07 11.03
N CYS A 143 -8.22 3.81 10.59
CA CYS A 143 -9.52 3.21 10.28
C CYS A 143 -10.47 3.21 11.49
N LEU A 144 -9.99 2.78 12.66
CA LEU A 144 -10.79 2.77 13.88
C LEU A 144 -11.30 4.17 14.25
N THR A 145 -10.43 5.18 14.17
CA THR A 145 -10.78 6.57 14.45
C THR A 145 -11.78 7.11 13.42
N ALA A 146 -11.54 6.89 12.14
CA ALA A 146 -12.38 7.40 11.05
C ALA A 146 -13.78 6.80 11.05
N LEU A 147 -13.93 5.54 11.48
CA LEU A 147 -15.21 4.83 11.54
C LEU A 147 -15.90 4.93 12.92
N GLY A 148 -15.34 5.71 13.85
CA GLY A 148 -15.92 5.88 15.20
C GLY A 148 -15.86 4.62 16.08
N CYS A 149 -15.03 3.62 15.70
CA CYS A 149 -14.86 2.42 16.51
C CYS A 149 -13.95 2.72 17.70
N VAL A 150 -14.45 2.54 18.93
CA VAL A 150 -13.64 2.68 20.15
C VAL A 150 -12.64 1.53 20.21
N ALA A 151 -11.41 1.80 20.61
CA ALA A 151 -10.40 0.78 20.86
C ALA A 151 -10.91 -0.20 21.92
N GLY A 152 -11.32 -1.40 21.51
CA GLY A 152 -11.93 -2.41 22.39
C GLY A 152 -13.16 -3.10 21.80
N GLY A 153 -13.77 -2.57 20.76
CA GLY A 153 -14.85 -3.20 20.03
C GLY A 153 -14.33 -4.43 19.26
N GLN A 154 -15.04 -5.56 19.37
CA GLN A 154 -14.77 -6.74 18.55
C GLN A 154 -14.94 -6.34 17.08
N TRP A 155 -13.85 -6.45 16.29
CA TRP A 155 -13.90 -6.28 14.85
C TRP A 155 -14.91 -7.27 14.27
N PRO A 156 -15.84 -6.84 13.39
CA PRO A 156 -16.68 -7.81 12.70
C PRO A 156 -15.75 -8.82 11.99
N PRO A 157 -16.08 -10.10 11.97
CA PRO A 157 -15.22 -11.12 11.39
C PRO A 157 -14.90 -10.68 9.95
N ILE A 158 -13.60 -10.66 9.64
CA ILE A 158 -13.12 -10.43 8.27
C ILE A 158 -13.73 -11.56 7.44
N VAL A 159 -14.74 -11.26 6.66
CA VAL A 159 -15.26 -12.19 5.66
C VAL A 159 -14.20 -12.26 4.57
N ASN A 160 -13.22 -13.12 4.80
CA ASN A 160 -12.18 -13.44 3.81
C ASN A 160 -12.88 -14.23 2.69
N LYS A 161 -13.56 -13.54 1.79
CA LYS A 161 -13.85 -14.11 0.49
C LYS A 161 -12.52 -14.08 -0.25
N GLN A 162 -11.85 -15.24 -0.27
CA GLN A 162 -10.70 -15.49 -1.12
C GLN A 162 -11.14 -15.26 -2.58
N TYR A 163 -10.68 -14.16 -3.14
CA TYR A 163 -10.67 -13.96 -4.59
C TYR A 163 -9.29 -14.44 -5.07
N PHE A 164 -9.23 -15.70 -5.48
CA PHE A 164 -8.20 -16.23 -6.35
C PHE A 164 -8.80 -16.42 -7.74
#